data_4212fddc33725d23b1f27933e28c478e
#
_entry.id   4212fddc33725d23b1f27933e28c478e
#
_cell.length_a   1.000
_cell.length_b   1.000
_cell.length_c   1.000
_cell.angle_alpha   90.00
_cell.angle_beta   90.00
_cell.angle_gamma   90.00
#
_symmetry.space_group_name_H-M   'P 1'
#
loop_
_entity.id
_entity.type
_entity.pdbx_description
1 polymer ?
#
loop_
_entity_poly.entity_id
_entity_poly.type
_entity_poly.pdbx_seq_one_letter_code
_entity_poly.pdbx_strand_id
1 'polypeptide(L)'
;MPFLSINDRQIHYIDRGEGLTLLLGHSYMFDSNMWAPQIEALSQHFRVIAPDLWGHGKSDPLPQSRHSLKDLACDHLALIDALGINEFAIVGLSVGGMWGVELAAMVPERVRALVLMDTFVGLEL
;
A
#
# COMPACT_ATOMS: atom_id res chain seq x y z
N MET A 1 2.75 14.71 -9.64
CA MET A 1 2.02 13.54 -9.13
C MET A 1 2.90 12.32 -9.28
N PRO A 2 3.24 11.66 -8.18
CA PRO A 2 4.18 10.56 -8.29
C PRO A 2 3.55 9.30 -8.89
N PHE A 3 4.29 8.74 -9.82
CA PHE A 3 4.00 7.45 -10.43
C PHE A 3 5.27 6.61 -10.41
N LEU A 4 5.10 5.31 -10.28
CA LEU A 4 6.18 4.35 -10.40
C LEU A 4 5.80 3.30 -11.44
N SER A 5 6.74 2.92 -12.29
CA SER A 5 6.54 1.84 -13.26
C SER A 5 6.90 0.50 -12.62
N ILE A 6 5.96 -0.44 -12.65
CA ILE A 6 6.16 -1.83 -12.22
C ILE A 6 5.72 -2.71 -13.37
N ASN A 7 6.64 -3.47 -13.96
CA ASN A 7 6.37 -4.36 -15.10
C ASN A 7 5.59 -3.65 -16.22
N ASP A 8 6.05 -2.47 -16.62
CA ASP A 8 5.48 -1.64 -17.69
C ASP A 8 4.09 -1.08 -17.40
N ARG A 9 3.63 -1.17 -16.15
CA ARG A 9 2.40 -0.54 -15.68
C ARG A 9 2.73 0.51 -14.64
N GLN A 10 1.96 1.59 -14.63
CA GLN A 10 2.20 2.68 -13.68
C GLN A 10 1.26 2.58 -12.49
N ILE A 11 1.83 2.61 -11.30
CA ILE A 11 1.09 2.77 -10.05
C ILE A 11 1.21 4.23 -9.60
N HIS A 12 0.07 4.84 -9.31
CA HIS A 12 0.02 6.18 -8.73
C HIS A 12 0.08 6.06 -7.22
N TYR A 13 0.79 6.98 -6.56
CA TYR A 13 0.83 7.02 -5.10
C TYR A 13 0.95 8.44 -4.58
N ILE A 14 0.51 8.66 -3.36
CA ILE A 14 0.72 9.90 -2.63
C ILE A 14 1.92 9.68 -1.71
N ASP A 15 2.84 10.65 -1.66
CA ASP A 15 4.02 10.61 -0.81
C ASP A 15 4.15 11.96 -0.12
N ARG A 16 3.88 12.00 1.19
CA ARG A 16 3.91 13.24 1.96
C ARG A 16 4.48 13.02 3.35
N GLY A 17 5.23 14.02 3.83
CA GLY A 17 5.78 14.02 5.17
C GLY A 17 7.16 13.39 5.26
N GLU A 18 7.68 13.34 6.47
CA GLU A 18 9.01 12.81 6.79
C GLU A 18 8.94 12.00 8.08
N GLY A 19 9.86 11.09 8.25
CA GLY A 19 9.97 10.24 9.43
C GLY A 19 9.68 8.78 9.11
N LEU A 20 9.21 8.04 10.12
CA LEU A 20 8.82 6.64 9.91
C LEU A 20 7.74 6.58 8.82
N THR A 21 7.90 5.64 7.92
CA THR A 21 6.97 5.48 6.80
C THR A 21 5.73 4.71 7.22
N LEU A 22 4.56 5.26 6.85
CA LEU A 22 3.27 4.58 6.95
C LEU A 22 2.79 4.27 5.53
N LEU A 23 2.58 3.00 5.24
CA LEU A 23 2.01 2.54 3.97
C LEU A 23 0.52 2.33 4.16
N LEU A 24 -0.30 3.12 3.49
CA LEU A 24 -1.76 3.09 3.63
C LEU A 24 -2.40 2.33 2.47
N GLY A 25 -3.15 1.28 2.78
CA GLY A 25 -3.88 0.49 1.80
C GLY A 25 -5.37 0.79 1.83
N HIS A 26 -5.90 1.36 0.74
CA HIS A 26 -7.32 1.73 0.64
C HIS A 26 -8.20 0.50 0.40
N SER A 27 -9.50 0.66 0.63
CA SER A 27 -10.48 -0.40 0.39
C SER A 27 -10.84 -0.51 -1.09
N TYR A 28 -11.39 -1.68 -1.45
CA TYR A 28 -11.86 -1.94 -2.80
C TYR A 28 -12.91 -0.89 -3.21
N MET A 29 -12.86 -0.44 -4.47
CA MET A 29 -13.74 0.59 -5.04
C MET A 29 -13.49 2.01 -4.53
N PHE A 30 -12.46 2.21 -3.72
CA PHE A 30 -11.98 3.54 -3.32
C PHE A 30 -10.61 3.80 -3.96
N ASP A 31 -9.89 4.78 -3.48
CA ASP A 31 -8.54 5.08 -3.91
C ASP A 31 -7.77 5.80 -2.79
N SER A 32 -6.57 6.27 -3.10
CA SER A 32 -5.74 6.97 -2.11
C SER A 32 -6.40 8.21 -1.52
N ASN A 33 -7.34 8.82 -2.23
CA ASN A 33 -8.01 10.03 -1.75
C ASN A 33 -8.90 9.78 -0.54
N MET A 34 -9.33 8.54 -0.29
CA MET A 34 -10.08 8.23 0.93
C MET A 34 -9.28 8.53 2.21
N TRP A 35 -7.96 8.54 2.08
CA TRP A 35 -7.06 8.80 3.20
C TRP A 35 -6.75 10.29 3.40
N ALA A 36 -7.37 11.20 2.64
CA ALA A 36 -7.03 12.62 2.68
C ALA A 36 -6.99 13.22 4.10
N PRO A 37 -7.98 12.99 4.97
CA PRO A 37 -7.90 13.52 6.35
C PRO A 37 -6.76 12.90 7.15
N GLN A 38 -6.51 11.61 7.00
CA GLN A 38 -5.44 10.91 7.71
C GLN A 38 -4.07 11.36 7.19
N ILE A 39 -3.92 11.54 5.88
CA ILE A 39 -2.68 12.02 5.28
C ILE A 39 -2.35 13.41 5.80
N GLU A 40 -3.33 14.31 5.85
CA GLU A 40 -3.11 15.66 6.36
C GLU A 40 -2.60 15.65 7.81
N ALA A 41 -3.20 14.85 8.66
CA ALA A 41 -2.81 14.75 10.06
C ALA A 41 -1.49 14.00 10.25
N LEU A 42 -1.36 12.83 9.62
CA LEU A 42 -0.22 11.94 9.86
C LEU A 42 1.07 12.43 9.20
N SER A 43 0.97 13.14 8.09
CA SER A 43 2.15 13.65 7.38
C SER A 43 2.92 14.73 8.16
N GLN A 44 2.35 15.24 9.24
CA GLN A 44 3.04 16.16 10.14
C GLN A 44 4.09 15.43 11.00
N HIS A 45 3.97 14.12 11.18
CA HIS A 45 4.83 13.33 12.05
C HIS A 45 5.46 12.12 11.37
N PHE A 46 4.93 11.72 10.23
CA PHE A 46 5.34 10.52 9.51
C PHE A 46 5.46 10.80 8.02
N ARG A 47 6.21 9.94 7.34
CA ARG A 47 6.15 9.89 5.87
C ARG A 47 4.99 8.98 5.50
N VAL A 48 4.04 9.47 4.73
CA VAL A 48 2.84 8.72 4.36
C VAL A 48 2.92 8.38 2.87
N ILE A 49 2.86 7.09 2.59
CA ILE A 49 2.80 6.54 1.23
C ILE A 49 1.43 5.91 1.05
N ALA A 50 0.62 6.45 0.14
CA ALA A 50 -0.73 5.97 -0.11
C ALA A 50 -0.89 5.66 -1.60
N PRO A 51 -0.64 4.41 -2.02
CA PRO A 51 -0.79 4.02 -3.41
C PRO A 51 -2.25 3.78 -3.78
N ASP A 52 -2.56 3.99 -5.06
CA ASP A 52 -3.80 3.52 -5.67
C ASP A 52 -3.59 2.09 -6.15
N LEU A 53 -4.45 1.18 -5.70
CA LEU A 53 -4.43 -0.20 -6.16
C LEU A 53 -4.65 -0.26 -7.68
N TRP A 54 -4.14 -1.30 -8.33
CA TRP A 54 -4.39 -1.52 -9.76
C TRP A 54 -5.88 -1.40 -10.10
N GLY A 55 -6.18 -0.68 -11.17
CA GLY A 55 -7.55 -0.44 -11.62
C GLY A 55 -8.32 0.55 -10.77
N HIS A 56 -7.68 1.21 -9.81
CA HIS A 56 -8.29 2.19 -8.92
C HIS A 56 -7.57 3.54 -9.06
N GLY A 57 -8.27 4.62 -8.75
CA GLY A 57 -7.69 5.95 -8.80
C GLY A 57 -6.97 6.23 -10.11
N LYS A 58 -5.71 6.64 -10.02
CA LYS A 58 -4.89 6.99 -11.18
C LYS A 58 -3.90 5.90 -11.60
N SER A 59 -3.95 4.74 -10.95
CA SER A 59 -3.12 3.61 -11.34
C SER A 59 -3.66 2.93 -12.58
N ASP A 60 -2.75 2.27 -13.33
CA ASP A 60 -3.12 1.47 -14.50
C ASP A 60 -4.01 0.28 -14.13
N PRO A 61 -4.73 -0.32 -15.10
CA PRO A 61 -5.51 -1.53 -14.86
C PRO A 61 -4.65 -2.67 -14.32
N LEU A 62 -5.29 -3.59 -13.58
CA LEU A 62 -4.62 -4.75 -13.03
C LEU A 62 -3.98 -5.58 -14.16
N PRO A 63 -2.67 -5.86 -14.07
CA PRO A 63 -2.04 -6.80 -15.00
C PRO A 63 -2.65 -8.19 -14.86
N GLN A 64 -2.92 -8.86 -15.97
CA GLN A 64 -3.58 -10.16 -15.95
C GLN A 64 -2.82 -11.24 -15.16
N SER A 65 -1.50 -11.09 -15.09
CA SER A 65 -0.65 -12.02 -14.34
C SER A 65 -0.53 -11.67 -12.84
N ARG A 66 -1.15 -10.59 -12.38
CA ARG A 66 -0.96 -10.05 -11.02
C ARG A 66 -2.28 -9.93 -10.28
N HIS A 67 -2.93 -11.05 -10.01
CA HIS A 67 -4.27 -11.07 -9.43
C HIS A 67 -4.38 -11.71 -8.04
N SER A 68 -3.31 -12.29 -7.51
CA SER A 68 -3.33 -12.84 -6.15
C SER A 68 -2.98 -11.76 -5.11
N LEU A 69 -3.36 -12.00 -3.86
CA LEU A 69 -2.97 -11.09 -2.76
C LEU A 69 -1.45 -11.03 -2.61
N LYS A 70 -0.77 -12.15 -2.85
CA LYS A 70 0.68 -12.18 -2.80
C LYS A 70 1.30 -11.33 -3.91
N ASP A 71 0.73 -11.35 -5.10
CA ASP A 71 1.16 -10.50 -6.20
C ASP A 71 0.98 -9.02 -5.85
N LEU A 72 -0.15 -8.66 -5.26
CA LEU A 72 -0.40 -7.28 -4.81
C LEU A 72 0.61 -6.87 -3.74
N ALA A 73 0.92 -7.76 -2.80
CA ALA A 73 1.93 -7.50 -1.77
C ALA A 73 3.31 -7.29 -2.40
N CYS A 74 3.69 -8.10 -3.39
CA CYS A 74 4.95 -7.94 -4.10
C CYS A 74 5.03 -6.59 -4.82
N ASP A 75 3.95 -6.13 -5.41
CA ASP A 75 3.92 -4.85 -6.11
C ASP A 75 4.07 -3.68 -5.14
N HIS A 76 3.44 -3.75 -3.98
CA HIS A 76 3.60 -2.74 -2.94
C HIS A 76 5.02 -2.75 -2.35
N LEU A 77 5.61 -3.93 -2.19
CA LEU A 77 7.00 -4.03 -1.75
C LEU A 77 7.95 -3.41 -2.79
N ALA A 78 7.68 -3.63 -4.07
CA ALA A 78 8.47 -3.01 -5.13
C ALA A 78 8.40 -1.48 -5.07
N LEU A 79 7.24 -0.91 -4.75
CA LEU A 79 7.08 0.52 -4.55
C LEU A 79 7.94 0.99 -3.36
N ILE A 80 7.84 0.32 -2.23
CA ILE A 80 8.59 0.66 -1.01
C ILE A 80 10.10 0.58 -1.29
N ASP A 81 10.57 -0.47 -1.97
CA ASP A 81 11.97 -0.63 -2.31
C ASP A 81 12.46 0.46 -3.27
N ALA A 82 11.67 0.80 -4.28
CA ALA A 82 12.02 1.84 -5.23
C ALA A 82 12.14 3.21 -4.57
N LEU A 83 11.40 3.47 -3.50
CA LEU A 83 11.48 4.71 -2.72
C LEU A 83 12.61 4.70 -1.69
N GLY A 84 13.39 3.62 -1.62
CA GLY A 84 14.51 3.52 -0.69
C GLY A 84 14.12 3.37 0.77
N ILE A 85 12.91 2.90 1.03
CA ILE A 85 12.36 2.76 2.40
C ILE A 85 12.73 1.38 2.93
N ASN A 86 13.40 1.33 4.07
CA ASN A 86 13.79 0.06 4.69
C ASN A 86 12.74 -0.47 5.65
N GLU A 87 12.30 0.34 6.60
CA GLU A 87 11.31 -0.03 7.61
C GLU A 87 10.04 0.80 7.44
N PHE A 88 8.89 0.17 7.67
CA PHE A 88 7.60 0.84 7.52
C PHE A 88 6.52 0.17 8.36
N ALA A 89 5.45 0.91 8.61
CA ALA A 89 4.22 0.36 9.18
C ALA A 89 3.16 0.29 8.10
N ILE A 90 2.24 -0.65 8.22
CA ILE A 90 1.14 -0.83 7.27
C ILE A 90 -0.17 -0.49 7.97
N VAL A 91 -0.99 0.33 7.32
CA VAL A 91 -2.36 0.61 7.77
C VAL A 91 -3.28 0.21 6.62
N GLY A 92 -4.00 -0.89 6.77
CA GLY A 92 -4.82 -1.46 5.70
C GLY A 92 -6.28 -1.56 6.04
N LEU A 93 -7.13 -1.10 5.13
CA LEU A 93 -8.58 -1.21 5.24
C LEU A 93 -9.09 -2.19 4.19
N SER A 94 -9.84 -3.22 4.63
CA SER A 94 -10.43 -4.22 3.74
C SER A 94 -9.36 -4.93 2.88
N VAL A 95 -9.41 -4.81 1.54
CA VAL A 95 -8.40 -5.41 0.66
C VAL A 95 -6.99 -4.92 0.97
N GLY A 96 -6.84 -3.66 1.39
CA GLY A 96 -5.55 -3.12 1.82
C GLY A 96 -4.97 -3.86 3.02
N GLY A 97 -5.83 -4.32 3.92
CA GLY A 97 -5.41 -5.18 5.02
C GLY A 97 -5.04 -6.58 4.55
N MET A 98 -5.72 -7.09 3.55
CA MET A 98 -5.46 -8.43 3.02
C MET A 98 -4.07 -8.54 2.40
N TRP A 99 -3.71 -7.66 1.44
CA TRP A 99 -2.36 -7.68 0.90
C TRP A 99 -1.33 -7.21 1.93
N GLY A 100 -1.77 -6.38 2.89
CA GLY A 100 -0.90 -5.91 3.98
C GLY A 100 -0.41 -7.05 4.87
N VAL A 101 -1.28 -8.01 5.21
CA VAL A 101 -0.90 -9.21 5.97
C VAL A 101 0.11 -10.04 5.17
N GLU A 102 -0.14 -10.23 3.88
CA GLU A 102 0.79 -10.96 3.01
C GLU A 102 2.17 -10.28 2.99
N LEU A 103 2.18 -8.95 2.86
CA LEU A 103 3.42 -8.17 2.84
C LEU A 103 4.18 -8.30 4.18
N ALA A 104 3.47 -8.19 5.30
CA ALA A 104 4.05 -8.34 6.62
C ALA A 104 4.66 -9.74 6.81
N ALA A 105 4.01 -10.77 6.28
CA ALA A 105 4.53 -12.14 6.34
C ALA A 105 5.77 -12.33 5.47
N MET A 106 5.88 -11.59 4.35
CA MET A 106 7.03 -11.68 3.46
C MET A 106 8.28 -11.02 4.02
N VAL A 107 8.14 -9.89 4.69
CA VAL A 107 9.27 -9.10 5.20
C VAL A 107 9.03 -8.66 6.66
N PRO A 108 8.86 -9.62 7.57
CA PRO A 108 8.48 -9.31 8.96
C PRO A 108 9.49 -8.42 9.68
N GLU A 109 10.77 -8.50 9.32
CA GLU A 109 11.83 -7.69 9.94
C GLU A 109 11.76 -6.22 9.51
N ARG A 110 11.01 -5.90 8.47
CA ARG A 110 10.87 -4.53 7.94
C ARG A 110 9.56 -3.87 8.37
N VAL A 111 8.57 -4.67 8.76
CA VAL A 111 7.24 -4.17 9.13
C VAL A 111 7.21 -3.91 10.64
N ARG A 112 7.23 -2.64 11.02
CA ARG A 112 7.27 -2.20 12.41
C ARG A 112 5.94 -2.34 13.12
N ALA A 113 4.83 -2.20 12.38
CA ALA A 113 3.49 -2.34 12.92
C ALA A 113 2.52 -2.64 11.78
N LEU A 114 1.41 -3.28 12.12
CA LEU A 114 0.36 -3.63 11.16
C LEU A 114 -0.98 -3.27 11.79
N VAL A 115 -1.66 -2.29 11.22
CA VAL A 115 -2.99 -1.86 11.63
C VAL A 115 -4.01 -2.35 10.61
N LEU A 116 -4.92 -3.21 11.04
CA LEU A 116 -5.92 -3.83 10.18
C LEU A 116 -7.30 -3.33 10.56
N MET A 117 -8.03 -2.83 9.57
CA MET A 117 -9.38 -2.31 9.74
C MET A 117 -10.33 -3.02 8.78
N ASP A 118 -11.41 -3.59 9.32
CA ASP A 118 -12.47 -4.24 8.53
C ASP A 118 -11.92 -5.17 7.44
N THR A 119 -11.08 -6.10 7.84
CA THR A 119 -10.38 -7.00 6.92
C THR A 119 -10.33 -8.41 7.46
N PHE A 120 -9.88 -9.35 6.61
CA PHE A 120 -9.72 -10.76 6.96
C PHE A 120 -8.27 -11.14 7.05
N VAL A 121 -7.97 -12.02 8.01
CA VAL A 121 -6.68 -12.67 8.16
C VAL A 121 -6.93 -14.17 8.12
N GLY A 122 -6.27 -14.89 7.21
CA GLY A 122 -6.38 -16.33 7.15
C GLY A 122 -6.84 -16.83 5.79
N LEU A 123 -7.66 -17.88 5.80
CA LEU A 123 -8.02 -18.59 4.58
C LEU A 123 -8.85 -17.72 3.63
N GLU A 124 -8.43 -17.72 2.39
CA GLU A 124 -9.28 -17.29 1.28
C GLU A 124 -10.19 -18.45 0.90
N LEU A 125 -11.46 -18.16 0.78
CA LEU A 125 -12.42 -19.16 0.33
C LEU A 125 -12.66 -19.02 -1.16
#